data_dea2c4948ea4c654eb7c1553bc05f116
#
_entry.id   dea2c4948ea4c654eb7c1553bc05f116
#
_cell.length_a   1.000
_cell.length_b   1.000
_cell.length_c   1.000
_cell.angle_alpha   90.00
_cell.angle_beta   90.00
_cell.angle_gamma   90.00
#
_symmetry.space_group_name_H-M   'P 1'
#
loop_
_entity.id
_entity.type
_entity.pdbx_description
1 polymer ?
#
loop_
_entity_poly.entity_id
_entity_poly.type
_entity_poly.pdbx_seq_one_letter_code
_entity_poly.pdbx_strand_id
1 'polypeptide(L)'
;MRTLHSRARRFLFTAPIELTDVESGTQVVAVTLDLSVFGCQVGKQTTFPIGTKVHIRISHRGTRFLALGKVARVQPNATTGILFSKIEIKDQAILDGWLAETRDSTV
;
A
#
# COMPACT_ATOMS: atom_id res chain seq x y z
N MET A 1 5.37 21.68 15.98
CA MET A 1 5.00 21.21 15.62
C MET A 1 5.02 20.49 14.98
N ARG A 2 5.00 19.99 15.18
CA ARG A 2 4.96 19.19 14.80
C ARG A 2 4.72 18.44 14.09
N THR A 3 4.79 17.91 14.03
CA THR A 3 4.58 17.24 13.38
C THR A 3 4.14 16.57 12.88
N LEU A 4 3.93 16.45 12.81
CA LEU A 4 3.38 15.86 12.35
C LEU A 4 3.53 15.12 11.53
N HIS A 5 3.88 14.87 11.37
CA HIS A 5 3.97 14.22 10.52
C HIS A 5 3.95 13.27 10.60
N SER A 6 3.79 13.72 10.95
CA SER A 6 3.92 12.72 11.15
C SER A 6 3.65 11.40 10.76
N ARG A 7 3.57 10.44 11.45
CA ARG A 7 3.40 9.09 11.01
C ARG A 7 2.04 8.58 11.26
N ALA A 8 1.39 8.10 10.23
CA ALA A 8 0.16 7.36 10.41
C ALA A 8 0.47 6.02 11.07
N ARG A 9 -0.45 5.51 11.87
CA ARG A 9 -0.32 4.18 12.43
C ARG A 9 -0.35 3.14 11.32
N ARG A 10 0.49 2.13 11.49
CA ARG A 10 0.53 0.99 10.59
C ARG A 10 -0.06 -0.20 11.29
N PHE A 11 -0.84 -0.96 10.55
CA PHE A 11 -1.51 -2.15 11.08
C PHE A 11 -1.06 -3.35 10.27
N LEU A 12 -0.81 -4.46 10.94
CA LEU A 12 -0.51 -5.70 10.25
C LEU A 12 -1.66 -6.03 9.31
N PHE A 13 -1.33 -6.30 8.06
CA PHE A 13 -2.36 -6.52 7.05
C PHE A 13 -1.75 -7.32 5.90
N THR A 14 -2.21 -8.55 5.76
CA THR A 14 -1.68 -9.46 4.75
C THR A 14 -2.72 -9.67 3.67
N ALA A 15 -2.41 -9.22 2.46
CA ALA A 15 -3.33 -9.36 1.33
C ALA A 15 -2.54 -9.33 0.03
N PRO A 16 -3.06 -9.98 -1.02
CA PRO A 16 -2.44 -9.91 -2.34
C PRO A 16 -2.45 -8.48 -2.86
N ILE A 17 -1.35 -8.08 -3.45
CA ILE A 17 -1.23 -6.75 -4.05
C ILE A 17 -0.60 -6.89 -5.43
N GLU A 18 -1.15 -6.15 -6.40
CA GLU A 18 -0.59 -6.03 -7.74
C GLU A 18 -0.11 -4.61 -7.93
N LEU A 19 1.12 -4.48 -8.40
CA LEU A 19 1.73 -3.20 -8.70
C LEU A 19 2.04 -3.18 -10.19
N THR A 20 1.52 -2.18 -10.90
CA THR A 20 1.75 -2.05 -12.33
C THR A 20 2.43 -0.74 -12.60
N ASP A 21 3.63 -0.80 -13.18
CA ASP A 21 4.36 0.40 -13.58
C ASP A 21 3.53 1.16 -14.60
N VAL A 22 3.27 2.43 -14.29
CA VAL A 22 2.41 3.26 -15.13
C VAL A 22 3.00 3.42 -16.54
N GLU A 23 4.32 3.49 -16.64
CA GLU A 23 4.97 3.74 -17.92
C GLU A 23 5.14 2.48 -18.75
N SER A 24 5.66 1.42 -18.13
CA SER A 24 6.01 0.22 -18.89
C SER A 24 4.91 -0.82 -18.93
N GLY A 25 3.95 -0.75 -18.01
CA GLY A 25 2.94 -1.78 -17.89
C GLY A 25 3.42 -3.04 -17.19
N THR A 26 4.67 -3.06 -16.76
CA THR A 26 5.21 -4.23 -16.05
C THR A 26 4.48 -4.42 -14.74
N GLN A 27 4.07 -5.65 -14.46
CA GLN A 27 3.28 -5.96 -13.28
C GLN A 27 4.06 -6.87 -12.34
N VAL A 28 3.95 -6.58 -11.05
CA VAL A 28 4.52 -7.40 -9.98
C VAL A 28 3.40 -7.76 -9.02
N VAL A 29 3.35 -9.03 -8.65
CA VAL A 29 2.38 -9.54 -7.69
C VAL A 29 3.13 -9.90 -6.42
N ALA A 30 2.59 -9.47 -5.28
CA ALA A 30 3.25 -9.69 -4.00
C ALA A 30 2.18 -9.74 -2.90
N VAL A 31 2.63 -9.58 -1.65
CA VAL A 31 1.74 -9.63 -0.49
C VAL A 31 2.09 -8.45 0.40
N THR A 32 1.08 -7.77 0.92
CA THR A 32 1.29 -6.68 1.86
C THR A 32 1.73 -7.24 3.22
N LEU A 33 2.49 -6.46 3.96
CA LEU A 33 2.85 -6.77 5.34
C LEU A 33 2.11 -5.85 6.31
N ASP A 34 1.88 -4.62 5.92
CA ASP A 34 1.15 -3.67 6.75
C ASP A 34 0.36 -2.71 5.86
N LEU A 35 -0.46 -1.91 6.49
CA LEU A 35 -1.31 -0.95 5.80
C LEU A 35 -1.51 0.27 6.68
N SER A 36 -1.52 1.45 6.08
CA SER A 36 -1.85 2.70 6.76
C SER A 36 -2.67 3.57 5.81
N VAL A 37 -3.09 4.74 6.29
CA VAL A 37 -3.83 5.68 5.43
C VAL A 37 -2.95 6.22 4.31
N PHE A 38 -1.62 6.16 4.44
CA PHE A 38 -0.71 6.74 3.47
C PHE A 38 -0.05 5.73 2.55
N GLY A 39 -0.09 4.45 2.88
CA GLY A 39 0.56 3.45 2.05
C GLY A 39 0.67 2.10 2.71
N CYS A 40 1.56 1.29 2.19
CA CYS A 40 1.74 -0.07 2.69
C CYS A 40 3.18 -0.52 2.47
N GLN A 41 3.56 -1.58 3.18
CA GLN A 41 4.80 -2.28 2.90
C GLN A 41 4.48 -3.60 2.22
N VAL A 42 5.32 -3.96 1.28
CA VAL A 42 5.17 -5.18 0.50
C VAL A 42 6.33 -6.10 0.87
N GLY A 43 5.99 -7.36 1.13
CA GLY A 43 6.96 -8.33 1.63
C GLY A 43 7.91 -8.89 0.61
N LYS A 44 8.04 -8.23 -0.52
CA LYS A 44 8.90 -8.68 -1.59
C LYS A 44 9.66 -7.50 -2.15
N GLN A 45 10.94 -7.70 -2.39
CA GLN A 45 11.70 -6.69 -3.09
C GLN A 45 11.26 -6.67 -4.54
N THR A 46 10.79 -5.53 -4.99
CA THR A 46 10.39 -5.39 -6.38
C THR A 46 11.59 -4.93 -7.20
N THR A 47 11.46 -5.06 -8.51
CA THR A 47 12.49 -4.56 -9.42
C THR A 47 12.27 -3.08 -9.74
N PHE A 48 11.21 -2.48 -9.22
CA PHE A 48 10.92 -1.08 -9.50
C PHE A 48 11.80 -0.17 -8.66
N PRO A 49 12.50 0.77 -9.28
CA PRO A 49 13.30 1.73 -8.50
C PRO A 49 12.43 2.69 -7.72
N ILE A 50 13.02 3.31 -6.72
CA ILE A 50 12.36 4.36 -5.95
C ILE A 50 11.90 5.46 -6.90
N GLY A 51 10.67 5.93 -6.70
CA GLY A 51 10.07 6.94 -7.54
C GLY A 51 9.19 6.40 -8.65
N THR A 52 9.22 5.10 -8.91
CA THR A 52 8.37 4.50 -9.94
C THR A 52 6.91 4.71 -9.58
N LYS A 53 6.14 5.25 -10.53
CA LYS A 53 4.71 5.44 -10.36
C LYS A 53 4.00 4.14 -10.71
N VAL A 54 3.11 3.73 -9.85
CA VAL A 54 2.42 2.43 -10.00
C VAL A 54 0.93 2.57 -9.82
N HIS A 55 0.19 1.75 -10.56
CA HIS A 55 -1.18 1.45 -10.23
C HIS A 55 -1.17 0.34 -9.18
N ILE A 56 -1.99 0.50 -8.17
CA ILE A 56 -2.03 -0.40 -7.02
C ILE A 56 -3.38 -1.06 -6.96
N ARG A 57 -3.39 -2.38 -6.77
CA ARG A 57 -4.62 -3.12 -6.51
C ARG A 57 -4.38 -4.06 -5.34
N ILE A 58 -5.12 -3.86 -4.26
CA ILE A 58 -5.07 -4.74 -3.10
C ILE A 58 -6.41 -5.44 -3.01
N SER A 59 -6.38 -6.77 -2.87
CA SER A 59 -7.59 -7.59 -2.78
C SER A 59 -7.71 -8.18 -1.40
N HIS A 60 -8.89 -8.03 -0.79
CA HIS A 60 -9.12 -8.51 0.57
C HIS A 60 -10.60 -8.80 0.74
N ARG A 61 -10.91 -10.05 1.09
CA ARG A 61 -12.28 -10.51 1.35
C ARG A 61 -13.25 -10.14 0.24
N GLY A 62 -12.82 -10.36 -0.99
CA GLY A 62 -13.67 -10.12 -2.15
C GLY A 62 -13.81 -8.67 -2.56
N THR A 63 -13.14 -7.78 -1.87
CA THR A 63 -13.18 -6.34 -2.18
C THR A 63 -11.80 -5.92 -2.70
N ARG A 64 -11.81 -5.00 -3.65
CA ARG A 64 -10.56 -4.48 -4.23
C ARG A 64 -10.42 -3.00 -3.94
N PHE A 65 -9.23 -2.63 -3.50
CA PHE A 65 -8.84 -1.25 -3.29
C PHE A 65 -7.89 -0.86 -4.41
N LEU A 66 -8.19 0.23 -5.10
CA LEU A 66 -7.38 0.72 -6.22
C LEU A 66 -6.84 2.10 -5.88
N ALA A 67 -5.60 2.35 -6.26
CA ALA A 67 -4.98 3.65 -6.03
C ALA A 67 -3.84 3.86 -7.01
N LEU A 68 -3.42 5.11 -7.14
CA LEU A 68 -2.13 5.44 -7.72
C LEU A 68 -1.16 5.67 -6.59
N GLY A 69 0.08 5.32 -6.82
CA GLY A 69 1.10 5.54 -5.83
C GLY A 69 2.48 5.51 -6.43
N LYS A 70 3.47 5.44 -5.56
CA LYS A 70 4.85 5.36 -6.01
C LYS A 70 5.66 4.53 -5.04
N VAL A 71 6.74 3.97 -5.56
CA VAL A 71 7.72 3.26 -4.74
C VAL A 71 8.50 4.30 -3.97
N ALA A 72 8.37 4.29 -2.64
CA ALA A 72 8.98 5.29 -1.77
C ALA A 72 10.26 4.78 -1.11
N ARG A 73 10.37 3.46 -0.94
CA ARG A 73 11.51 2.89 -0.23
C ARG A 73 11.71 1.45 -0.71
N VAL A 74 12.97 1.10 -0.92
CA VAL A 74 13.34 -0.28 -1.23
C VAL A 74 14.42 -0.67 -0.24
N GLN A 75 14.15 -1.71 0.54
CA GLN A 75 15.12 -2.20 1.51
C GLN A 75 15.71 -3.51 0.99
N PRO A 76 17.02 -3.63 0.99
CA PRO A 76 17.65 -4.87 0.53
C PRO A 76 17.14 -6.03 1.37
N ASN A 77 16.82 -7.11 0.69
CA ASN A 77 16.44 -8.39 1.30
C ASN A 77 15.10 -8.41 1.99
N ALA A 78 14.33 -7.35 1.94
CA ALA A 78 13.17 -7.34 2.80
C ALA A 78 11.93 -6.82 2.14
N THR A 79 11.78 -5.50 2.05
CA THR A 79 10.47 -4.96 1.78
C THR A 79 10.56 -3.77 0.84
N THR A 80 9.42 -3.49 0.23
CA THR A 80 9.25 -2.30 -0.59
C THR A 80 8.14 -1.46 0.03
N GLY A 81 8.44 -0.19 0.30
CA GLY A 81 7.45 0.75 0.82
C GLY A 81 6.76 1.48 -0.31
N ILE A 82 5.44 1.49 -0.27
CA ILE A 82 4.60 2.13 -1.29
C ILE A 82 3.81 3.25 -0.63
N LEU A 83 3.82 4.43 -1.25
CA LEU A 83 2.98 5.54 -0.83
C LEU A 83 1.82 5.70 -1.80
N PHE A 84 0.62 5.88 -1.27
CA PHE A 84 -0.54 6.23 -2.09
C PHE A 84 -0.44 7.71 -2.43
N SER A 85 -0.59 8.05 -3.71
CA SER A 85 -0.55 9.44 -4.14
C SER A 85 -1.91 9.95 -4.57
N LYS A 86 -2.80 9.06 -5.00
CA LYS A 86 -4.15 9.45 -5.38
C LYS A 86 -5.10 8.30 -5.12
N ILE A 87 -6.13 8.55 -4.34
CA ILE A 87 -7.17 7.57 -4.01
C ILE A 87 -8.51 8.20 -4.30
N GLU A 88 -9.35 7.52 -5.08
CA GLU A 88 -10.69 8.02 -5.34
C GLU A 88 -11.58 7.80 -4.12
N ILE A 89 -12.68 8.53 -4.08
CA ILE A 89 -13.55 8.54 -2.90
C ILE A 89 -14.02 7.12 -2.52
N LYS A 90 -14.42 6.34 -3.50
CA LYS A 90 -14.91 4.98 -3.22
C LYS A 90 -13.81 4.10 -2.65
N ASP A 91 -12.60 4.28 -3.12
CA ASP A 91 -11.47 3.48 -2.65
C ASP A 91 -11.00 3.96 -1.28
N GLN A 92 -11.10 5.25 -1.01
CA GLN A 92 -10.80 5.76 0.31
C GLN A 92 -11.73 5.14 1.36
N ALA A 93 -12.99 4.98 1.02
CA ALA A 93 -13.94 4.34 1.93
C ALA A 93 -13.57 2.88 2.20
N ILE A 94 -13.10 2.17 1.17
CA ILE A 94 -12.66 0.79 1.33
C ILE A 94 -11.45 0.73 2.27
N LEU A 95 -10.47 1.59 2.04
CA LEU A 95 -9.28 1.64 2.89
C LEU A 95 -9.66 1.95 4.35
N ASP A 96 -10.51 2.94 4.54
CA ASP A 96 -10.95 3.32 5.87
C ASP A 96 -11.65 2.15 6.58
N GLY A 97 -12.45 1.40 5.84
CA GLY A 97 -13.14 0.23 6.37
C GLY A 97 -12.17 -0.86 6.80
N TRP A 98 -11.17 -1.14 5.96
CA TRP A 98 -10.17 -2.15 6.30
C TRP A 98 -9.36 -1.75 7.53
N LEU A 99 -8.99 -0.48 7.63
CA LEU A 99 -8.23 0.00 8.77
C LEU A 99 -9.06 -0.03 10.05
N ALA A 100 -10.35 0.24 9.95
CA ALA A 100 -11.24 0.13 11.10
C ALA A 100 -11.35 -1.30 11.60
N GLU A 101 -11.46 -2.27 10.69
CA GLU A 101 -11.49 -3.68 11.04
C GLU A 101 -10.21 -4.10 11.75
N THR A 102 -9.08 -3.67 11.21
CA THR A 102 -7.78 -4.03 11.77
C THR A 102 -7.63 -3.45 13.16
N ARG A 103 -8.09 -2.22 13.37
CA ARG A 103 -8.05 -1.57 14.66
C ARG A 103 -8.88 -2.33 15.70
N ASP A 104 -10.06 -2.77 15.30
CA ASP A 104 -10.94 -3.52 16.19
C ASP A 104 -10.33 -4.86 16.57
N SER A 105 -9.64 -5.50 15.64
CA SER A 105 -9.06 -6.82 15.89
C SER A 105 -7.82 -6.79 16.76
N THR A 106 -7.27 -5.62 17.05
CA THR A 106 -6.08 -5.53 17.90
C THR A 106 -6.43 -5.41 19.39
N VAL A 107 -7.67 -5.37 19.71
CA VAL A 107 -8.11 -5.24 21.14
C VAL A 107 -8.06 -6.57 21.91
#